data_ab267e5c7a23e9e725e011186405b9a1
#
_entry.id   ab267e5c7a23e9e725e011186405b9a1
#
_cell.length_a   1.000
_cell.length_b   1.000
_cell.length_c   1.000
_cell.angle_alpha   90.00
_cell.angle_beta   90.00
_cell.angle_gamma   90.00
#
_symmetry.space_group_name_H-M   'P 1'
#
loop_
_entity.id
_entity.type
_entity.pdbx_description
1 polymer ?
#
loop_
_entity_poly.entity_id
_entity_poly.type
_entity_poly.pdbx_seq_one_letter_code
_entity_poly.pdbx_strand_id
1 'polypeptide(L)'
;MQNFKIKSYCKINLSLKVLKKLKTGYHNIASLITFCDLHDVISISEIEGFKDKISFSGKFKRGINKKRNTITKTLILLRKKGLINKKFFKIIITKNIPHGSGLGGGSSNAADLLNHLNLNKKLKLSKKELKMLAQKIGFDVPISLFQIHYSFV
;
A
#
# COMPACT_ATOMS: atom_id res chain seq x y z
N MET A 1 -23.68 -3.50 3.60
CA MET A 1 -22.40 -3.02 3.00
C MET A 1 -21.40 -4.17 3.01
N GLN A 2 -20.74 -4.41 1.87
CA GLN A 2 -19.74 -5.47 1.77
C GLN A 2 -18.44 -5.03 2.45
N ASN A 3 -17.93 -5.87 3.36
CA ASN A 3 -16.65 -5.63 4.05
C ASN A 3 -15.61 -6.60 3.50
N PHE A 4 -14.48 -6.09 3.05
CA PHE A 4 -13.36 -6.89 2.54
C PHE A 4 -12.22 -6.88 3.54
N LYS A 5 -11.53 -8.02 3.64
CA LYS A 5 -10.28 -8.14 4.38
C LYS A 5 -9.16 -8.51 3.41
N ILE A 6 -8.05 -7.79 3.49
CA ILE A 6 -6.89 -7.92 2.61
C ILE A 6 -5.68 -8.18 3.49
N LYS A 7 -4.94 -9.25 3.24
CA LYS A 7 -3.62 -9.49 3.84
C LYS A 7 -2.60 -8.67 3.07
N SER A 8 -1.80 -7.89 3.79
CA SER A 8 -0.78 -7.02 3.23
C SER A 8 0.58 -7.42 3.78
N TYR A 9 1.33 -8.18 2.98
CA TYR A 9 2.53 -8.89 3.42
C TYR A 9 3.75 -7.96 3.50
N CYS A 10 4.65 -8.26 4.43
CA CYS A 10 5.91 -7.57 4.53
C CYS A 10 6.88 -8.02 3.44
N LYS A 11 7.78 -7.12 3.05
CA LYS A 11 8.90 -7.46 2.17
C LYS A 11 10.21 -7.57 2.97
N ILE A 12 11.09 -8.45 2.52
CA ILE A 12 12.46 -8.55 3.01
C ILE A 12 13.42 -8.40 1.83
N ASN A 13 14.43 -7.55 1.98
CA ASN A 13 15.56 -7.52 1.06
C ASN A 13 16.54 -8.62 1.46
N LEU A 14 16.62 -9.70 0.67
CA LEU A 14 17.58 -10.78 0.85
C LEU A 14 18.99 -10.32 0.49
N SER A 15 19.09 -9.41 -0.48
CA SER A 15 20.33 -8.68 -0.79
C SER A 15 19.98 -7.25 -1.19
N LEU A 16 20.88 -6.32 -0.92
CA LEU A 16 20.78 -4.93 -1.33
C LEU A 16 22.17 -4.43 -1.70
N LYS A 17 22.37 -4.10 -2.96
CA LYS A 17 23.60 -3.53 -3.49
C LYS A 17 23.34 -2.13 -4.02
N VAL A 18 24.06 -1.15 -3.50
CA VAL A 18 24.08 0.20 -4.04
C VAL A 18 25.04 0.24 -5.21
N LEU A 19 24.54 0.54 -6.42
CA LEU A 19 25.34 0.49 -7.65
C LEU A 19 25.94 1.87 -7.98
N LYS A 20 25.12 2.91 -8.06
CA LYS A 20 25.54 4.23 -8.49
C LYS A 20 24.67 5.33 -7.89
N LYS A 21 25.30 6.43 -7.49
CA LYS A 21 24.57 7.67 -7.15
C LYS A 21 24.16 8.39 -8.45
N LEU A 22 22.89 8.76 -8.54
CA LEU A 22 22.34 9.49 -9.67
C LEU A 22 22.50 11.00 -9.47
N LYS A 23 22.49 11.77 -10.56
CA LYS A 23 22.52 13.26 -10.51
C LYS A 23 21.32 13.84 -9.75
N THR A 24 20.23 13.10 -9.64
CA THR A 24 19.01 13.45 -8.87
C THR A 24 19.15 13.30 -7.34
N GLY A 25 20.32 12.87 -6.85
CA GLY A 25 20.55 12.56 -5.42
C GLY A 25 20.15 11.16 -4.99
N TYR A 26 19.42 10.42 -5.81
CA TYR A 26 19.05 9.02 -5.55
C TYR A 26 20.18 8.05 -5.92
N HIS A 27 20.04 6.79 -5.47
CA HIS A 27 20.98 5.72 -5.81
C HIS A 27 20.27 4.67 -6.66
N ASN A 28 20.97 4.19 -7.67
CA ASN A 28 20.59 2.94 -8.32
C ASN A 28 20.93 1.80 -7.35
N ILE A 29 19.96 0.93 -7.13
CA ILE A 29 20.12 -0.25 -6.28
C ILE A 29 19.77 -1.51 -7.05
N ALA A 30 20.46 -2.59 -6.76
CA ALA A 30 20.03 -3.94 -7.11
C ALA A 30 19.65 -4.66 -5.83
N SER A 31 18.50 -5.30 -5.80
CA SER A 31 18.01 -5.98 -4.60
C SER A 31 17.24 -7.23 -4.98
N LEU A 32 17.52 -8.32 -4.29
CA LEU A 32 16.69 -9.52 -4.29
C LEU A 32 15.69 -9.38 -3.14
N ILE A 33 14.40 -9.47 -3.46
CA ILE A 33 13.30 -9.23 -2.51
C ILE A 33 12.45 -10.47 -2.42
N THR A 34 12.02 -10.79 -1.20
CA THR A 34 10.98 -11.78 -0.92
C THR A 34 9.88 -11.17 -0.06
N PHE A 35 8.71 -11.78 -0.11
CA PHE A 35 7.59 -11.47 0.78
C PHE A 35 7.41 -12.59 1.80
N CYS A 36 7.13 -12.24 3.05
CA CYS A 36 6.97 -13.19 4.15
C CYS A 36 5.52 -13.22 4.63
N ASP A 37 5.14 -14.28 5.34
CA ASP A 37 3.77 -14.44 5.85
C ASP A 37 3.39 -13.43 6.96
N LEU A 38 4.36 -12.71 7.54
CA LEU A 38 4.07 -11.59 8.42
C LEU A 38 3.35 -10.49 7.62
N HIS A 39 2.11 -10.16 8.02
CA HIS A 39 1.26 -9.23 7.27
C HIS A 39 0.41 -8.33 8.17
N ASP A 40 0.12 -7.15 7.68
CA ASP A 40 -0.96 -6.32 8.19
C ASP A 40 -2.30 -6.80 7.60
N VAL A 41 -3.41 -6.46 8.25
CA VAL A 41 -4.74 -6.72 7.72
C VAL A 41 -5.45 -5.40 7.46
N ILE A 42 -5.91 -5.21 6.22
CA ILE A 42 -6.70 -4.05 5.82
C ILE A 42 -8.15 -4.49 5.73
N SER A 43 -9.01 -3.93 6.59
CA SER A 43 -10.46 -4.06 6.47
C SER A 43 -11.01 -2.82 5.78
N ILE A 44 -11.73 -2.99 4.68
CA ILE A 44 -12.29 -1.90 3.88
C ILE A 44 -13.76 -2.14 3.59
N SER A 45 -14.56 -1.11 3.79
CA SER A 45 -15.95 -1.02 3.36
C SER A 45 -16.25 0.36 2.77
N GLU A 46 -17.07 0.41 1.73
CA GLU A 46 -17.62 1.67 1.24
C GLU A 46 -18.69 2.16 2.22
N ILE A 47 -18.72 3.44 2.49
CA ILE A 47 -19.66 4.07 3.43
C ILE A 47 -20.35 5.25 2.78
N GLU A 48 -21.57 5.52 3.23
CA GLU A 48 -22.24 6.78 2.96
C GLU A 48 -21.60 7.88 3.82
N GLY A 49 -21.54 9.10 3.27
CA GLY A 49 -20.97 10.25 3.96
C GLY A 49 -20.14 11.16 3.07
N PHE A 50 -19.37 12.04 3.72
CA PHE A 50 -18.61 13.09 3.03
C PHE A 50 -17.10 12.99 3.22
N LYS A 51 -16.61 11.98 3.97
CA LYS A 51 -15.19 11.77 4.24
C LYS A 51 -14.85 10.32 4.53
N ASP A 52 -13.61 9.94 4.23
CA ASP A 52 -13.07 8.65 4.61
C ASP A 52 -12.85 8.56 6.13
N LYS A 53 -13.08 7.36 6.69
CA LYS A 53 -12.80 7.04 8.10
C LYS A 53 -11.64 6.05 8.14
N ILE A 54 -10.44 6.54 8.48
CA ILE A 54 -9.22 5.73 8.54
C ILE A 54 -8.80 5.57 10.00
N SER A 55 -8.57 4.33 10.42
CA SER A 55 -8.09 4.01 11.76
C SER A 55 -7.05 2.89 11.73
N PHE A 56 -6.22 2.85 12.78
CA PHE A 56 -5.18 1.86 12.96
C PHE A 56 -5.40 1.12 14.27
N SER A 57 -5.25 -0.19 14.25
CA SER A 57 -5.30 -1.11 15.38
C SER A 57 -4.06 -2.02 15.38
N GLY A 58 -3.98 -2.97 16.29
CA GLY A 58 -2.88 -3.93 16.37
C GLY A 58 -1.68 -3.44 17.17
N LYS A 59 -0.68 -4.34 17.29
CA LYS A 59 0.48 -4.17 18.17
C LYS A 59 1.32 -2.94 17.81
N PHE A 60 1.47 -2.64 16.52
CA PHE A 60 2.36 -1.58 16.02
C PHE A 60 1.61 -0.34 15.51
N LYS A 61 0.43 -0.04 16.05
CA LYS A 61 -0.37 1.13 15.65
C LYS A 61 0.19 2.48 16.15
N ARG A 62 1.06 2.47 17.18
CA ARG A 62 1.60 3.69 17.79
C ARG A 62 2.51 4.43 16.81
N GLY A 63 2.49 5.78 16.84
CA GLY A 63 3.36 6.63 16.00
C GLY A 63 2.86 6.84 14.57
N ILE A 64 1.78 6.16 14.12
CA ILE A 64 1.24 6.36 12.78
C ILE A 64 0.37 7.60 12.74
N ASN A 65 0.74 8.56 11.90
CA ASN A 65 -0.06 9.77 11.69
C ASN A 65 -1.30 9.45 10.87
N LYS A 66 -2.49 9.65 11.45
CA LYS A 66 -3.78 9.34 10.78
C LYS A 66 -4.04 10.18 9.52
N LYS A 67 -3.49 11.40 9.45
CA LYS A 67 -3.66 12.32 8.31
C LYS A 67 -2.55 12.21 7.27
N ARG A 68 -1.35 11.76 7.67
CA ARG A 68 -0.16 11.67 6.81
C ARG A 68 0.38 10.24 6.80
N ASN A 69 -0.24 9.38 6.01
CA ASN A 69 0.18 7.99 5.82
C ASN A 69 -0.09 7.56 4.38
N THR A 70 0.43 6.42 3.99
CA THR A 70 0.33 5.90 2.62
C THR A 70 -1.11 5.60 2.19
N ILE A 71 -1.98 5.14 3.11
CA ILE A 71 -3.40 4.89 2.85
C ILE A 71 -4.13 6.20 2.51
N THR A 72 -3.98 7.21 3.35
CA THR A 72 -4.56 8.54 3.11
C THR A 72 -4.07 9.13 1.80
N LYS A 73 -2.75 9.01 1.52
CA LYS A 73 -2.14 9.50 0.28
C LYS A 73 -2.72 8.78 -0.95
N THR A 74 -2.96 7.46 -0.87
CA THR A 74 -3.59 6.67 -1.93
C THR A 74 -4.98 7.20 -2.25
N LEU A 75 -5.84 7.36 -1.25
CA LEU A 75 -7.21 7.85 -1.46
C LEU A 75 -7.23 9.28 -2.03
N ILE A 76 -6.41 10.17 -1.50
CA ILE A 76 -6.29 11.54 -2.00
C ILE A 76 -5.86 11.53 -3.48
N LEU A 77 -4.86 10.73 -3.84
CA LEU A 77 -4.36 10.64 -5.21
C LEU A 77 -5.43 10.12 -6.18
N LEU A 78 -6.14 9.05 -5.80
CA LEU A 78 -7.23 8.50 -6.60
C LEU A 78 -8.37 9.51 -6.79
N ARG A 79 -8.69 10.26 -5.74
CA ARG A 79 -9.74 11.29 -5.80
C ARG A 79 -9.33 12.47 -6.68
N LYS A 80 -8.07 12.95 -6.59
CA LYS A 80 -7.52 13.97 -7.50
C LYS A 80 -7.53 13.55 -8.98
N LYS A 81 -7.54 12.25 -9.24
CA LYS A 81 -7.64 11.68 -10.59
C LYS A 81 -9.09 11.42 -11.03
N GLY A 82 -10.08 11.76 -10.24
CA GLY A 82 -11.48 11.53 -10.55
C GLY A 82 -11.92 10.06 -10.49
N LEU A 83 -11.09 9.16 -9.94
CA LEU A 83 -11.33 7.71 -9.97
C LEU A 83 -12.31 7.22 -8.89
N ILE A 84 -12.40 7.95 -7.76
CA ILE A 84 -13.26 7.60 -6.62
C ILE A 84 -14.05 8.79 -6.09
N ASN A 85 -14.51 9.69 -6.95
CA ASN A 85 -15.04 11.04 -6.61
C ASN A 85 -15.98 11.07 -5.39
N LYS A 86 -17.17 10.49 -5.51
CA LYS A 86 -18.21 10.49 -4.47
C LYS A 86 -18.22 9.22 -3.61
N LYS A 87 -17.14 8.41 -3.67
CA LYS A 87 -17.02 7.17 -2.89
C LYS A 87 -16.17 7.41 -1.66
N PHE A 88 -16.70 7.09 -0.50
CA PHE A 88 -15.99 7.20 0.77
C PHE A 88 -15.84 5.83 1.43
N PHE A 89 -14.77 5.65 2.18
CA PHE A 89 -14.40 4.36 2.73
C PHE A 89 -14.15 4.43 4.23
N LYS A 90 -14.61 3.38 4.92
CA LYS A 90 -14.13 3.04 6.27
C LYS A 90 -13.01 2.03 6.09
N ILE A 91 -11.79 2.40 6.53
CA ILE A 91 -10.60 1.56 6.43
C ILE A 91 -10.00 1.40 7.82
N ILE A 92 -9.81 0.15 8.23
CA ILE A 92 -9.16 -0.21 9.49
C ILE A 92 -7.93 -1.03 9.13
N ILE A 93 -6.75 -0.58 9.55
CA ILE A 93 -5.50 -1.30 9.33
C ILE A 93 -5.04 -1.90 10.66
N THR A 94 -5.04 -3.24 10.76
CA THR A 94 -4.45 -3.95 11.89
C THR A 94 -2.96 -4.09 11.63
N LYS A 95 -2.15 -3.35 12.39
CA LYS A 95 -0.70 -3.27 12.25
C LYS A 95 0.00 -4.39 13.00
N ASN A 96 0.45 -5.38 12.26
CA ASN A 96 1.28 -6.49 12.74
C ASN A 96 2.75 -6.35 12.30
N ILE A 97 3.02 -5.47 11.32
CA ILE A 97 4.38 -5.15 10.86
C ILE A 97 4.85 -3.91 11.62
N PRO A 98 6.04 -3.93 12.26
CA PRO A 98 6.59 -2.78 12.96
C PRO A 98 6.72 -1.55 12.05
N HIS A 99 6.33 -0.39 12.55
CA HIS A 99 6.47 0.87 11.82
C HIS A 99 7.95 1.29 11.75
N GLY A 100 8.42 1.71 10.57
CA GLY A 100 9.81 2.16 10.40
C GLY A 100 10.86 1.05 10.36
N SER A 101 10.46 -0.22 10.32
CA SER A 101 11.37 -1.38 10.38
C SER A 101 12.09 -1.73 9.07
N GLY A 102 11.85 -1.03 7.97
CA GLY A 102 12.38 -1.42 6.66
C GLY A 102 11.61 -2.55 5.97
N LEU A 103 10.64 -3.18 6.64
CA LEU A 103 9.85 -4.30 6.13
C LEU A 103 8.75 -3.90 5.12
N GLY A 104 8.70 -2.64 4.73
CA GLY A 104 7.80 -2.17 3.67
C GLY A 104 6.31 -2.14 4.00
N GLY A 105 5.88 -2.39 5.26
CA GLY A 105 4.48 -2.56 5.62
C GLY A 105 3.54 -1.43 5.16
N GLY A 106 3.98 -0.17 5.28
CA GLY A 106 3.20 0.98 4.79
C GLY A 106 3.08 1.02 3.26
N SER A 107 4.11 0.58 2.54
CA SER A 107 4.13 0.52 1.08
C SER A 107 3.26 -0.63 0.55
N SER A 108 3.35 -1.80 1.19
CA SER A 108 2.47 -2.94 0.89
C SER A 108 1.01 -2.58 1.14
N ASN A 109 0.69 -1.95 2.28
CA ASN A 109 -0.68 -1.51 2.57
C ASN A 109 -1.25 -0.60 1.47
N ALA A 110 -0.44 0.33 0.95
CA ALA A 110 -0.86 1.24 -0.13
C ALA A 110 -1.05 0.50 -1.46
N ALA A 111 -0.14 -0.42 -1.79
CA ALA A 111 -0.19 -1.22 -3.01
C ALA A 111 -1.43 -2.11 -3.03
N ASP A 112 -1.69 -2.82 -1.92
CA ASP A 112 -2.82 -3.74 -1.81
C ASP A 112 -4.16 -2.99 -1.79
N LEU A 113 -4.22 -1.82 -1.15
CA LEU A 113 -5.39 -0.95 -1.24
C LEU A 113 -5.63 -0.48 -2.68
N LEU A 114 -4.59 -0.07 -3.39
CA LEU A 114 -4.70 0.39 -4.78
C LEU A 114 -5.18 -0.74 -5.71
N ASN A 115 -4.61 -1.94 -5.58
CA ASN A 115 -5.02 -3.14 -6.31
C ASN A 115 -6.48 -3.50 -6.01
N HIS A 116 -6.87 -3.53 -4.73
CA HIS A 116 -8.23 -3.83 -4.31
C HIS A 116 -9.24 -2.84 -4.91
N LEU A 117 -8.95 -1.55 -4.85
CA LEU A 117 -9.84 -0.53 -5.41
C LEU A 117 -9.91 -0.64 -6.94
N ASN A 118 -8.81 -0.94 -7.62
CA ASN A 118 -8.81 -1.15 -9.07
C ASN A 118 -9.71 -2.32 -9.47
N LEU A 119 -9.61 -3.44 -8.77
CA LEU A 119 -10.38 -4.65 -9.07
C LEU A 119 -11.86 -4.50 -8.67
N ASN A 120 -12.12 -4.13 -7.41
CA ASN A 120 -13.48 -4.17 -6.85
C ASN A 120 -14.31 -2.93 -7.18
N LYS A 121 -13.69 -1.80 -7.47
CA LYS A 121 -14.38 -0.58 -7.93
C LYS A 121 -14.30 -0.39 -9.45
N LYS A 122 -13.75 -1.38 -10.16
CA LYS A 122 -13.63 -1.41 -11.62
C LYS A 122 -13.04 -0.11 -12.19
N LEU A 123 -11.94 0.36 -11.58
CA LEU A 123 -11.28 1.59 -12.02
C LEU A 123 -10.65 1.44 -13.42
N LYS A 124 -10.52 0.20 -13.90
CA LYS A 124 -10.00 -0.15 -15.24
C LYS A 124 -8.58 0.39 -15.51
N LEU A 125 -7.79 0.55 -14.45
CA LEU A 125 -6.41 1.01 -14.58
C LEU A 125 -5.54 -0.11 -15.15
N SER A 126 -4.76 0.22 -16.16
CA SER A 126 -3.72 -0.64 -16.71
C SER A 126 -2.55 -0.82 -15.72
N LYS A 127 -1.72 -1.85 -15.94
CA LYS A 127 -0.49 -2.05 -15.14
C LYS A 127 0.43 -0.82 -15.15
N LYS A 128 0.53 -0.11 -16.29
CA LYS A 128 1.32 1.11 -16.44
C LYS A 128 0.78 2.24 -15.54
N GLU A 129 -0.53 2.45 -15.54
CA GLU A 129 -1.18 3.48 -14.73
C GLU A 129 -1.07 3.17 -13.24
N LEU A 130 -1.28 1.90 -12.85
CA LEU A 130 -1.07 1.45 -11.46
C LEU A 130 0.36 1.74 -10.98
N LYS A 131 1.36 1.40 -11.81
CA LYS A 131 2.77 1.67 -11.50
C LYS A 131 3.04 3.18 -11.35
N MET A 132 2.50 4.00 -12.23
CA MET A 132 2.64 5.46 -12.16
C MET A 132 1.99 6.05 -10.89
N LEU A 133 0.82 5.55 -10.50
CA LEU A 133 0.16 5.96 -9.26
C LEU A 133 0.97 5.53 -8.04
N ALA A 134 1.44 4.29 -8.02
CA ALA A 134 2.25 3.74 -6.94
C ALA A 134 3.54 4.54 -6.69
N GLN A 135 4.24 4.92 -7.75
CA GLN A 135 5.43 5.78 -7.66
C GLN A 135 5.15 7.14 -7.00
N LYS A 136 3.96 7.71 -7.23
CA LYS A 136 3.54 8.96 -6.57
C LYS A 136 3.18 8.78 -5.10
N ILE A 137 2.79 7.58 -4.68
CA ILE A 137 2.48 7.28 -3.28
C ILE A 137 3.77 7.08 -2.47
N GLY A 138 4.70 6.28 -2.98
CA GLY A 138 5.99 6.03 -2.33
C GLY A 138 6.92 5.17 -3.18
N PHE A 139 8.23 5.24 -2.92
CA PHE A 139 9.26 4.57 -3.73
C PHE A 139 9.15 3.05 -3.72
N ASP A 140 8.77 2.45 -2.58
CA ASP A 140 8.64 1.00 -2.43
C ASP A 140 7.25 0.48 -2.83
N VAL A 141 6.26 1.37 -3.06
CA VAL A 141 4.90 0.95 -3.40
C VAL A 141 4.83 0.20 -4.74
N PRO A 142 5.56 0.59 -5.80
CA PRO A 142 5.58 -0.16 -7.05
C PRO A 142 6.09 -1.60 -6.91
N ILE A 143 6.99 -1.84 -5.97
CA ILE A 143 7.55 -3.18 -5.69
C ILE A 143 6.45 -4.10 -5.15
N SER A 144 5.59 -3.57 -4.27
CA SER A 144 4.51 -4.32 -3.63
C SER A 144 3.27 -4.49 -4.50
N LEU A 145 3.14 -3.76 -5.62
CA LEU A 145 1.97 -3.87 -6.53
C LEU A 145 1.85 -5.22 -7.21
N PHE A 146 2.97 -5.86 -7.53
CA PHE A 146 3.03 -7.07 -8.34
C PHE A 146 3.55 -8.25 -7.52
N GLN A 147 3.14 -8.34 -6.27
CA GLN A 147 3.45 -9.48 -5.41
C GLN A 147 2.90 -10.75 -6.04
N ILE A 148 3.78 -11.71 -6.32
CA ILE A 148 3.39 -13.06 -6.69
C ILE A 148 3.48 -13.89 -5.41
N HIS A 149 2.32 -14.36 -4.94
CA HIS A 149 2.26 -15.29 -3.81
C HIS A 149 2.47 -16.70 -4.34
N TYR A 150 3.62 -17.29 -4.04
CA TYR A 150 3.81 -18.72 -4.16
C TYR A 150 3.38 -19.35 -2.83
N SER A 151 2.25 -20.05 -2.81
CA SER A 151 1.94 -21.00 -1.76
C SER A 151 2.60 -22.32 -2.14
N PHE A 152 3.63 -22.72 -1.42
CA PHE A 152 4.06 -24.11 -1.45
C PHE A 152 3.05 -24.92 -0.65
N VAL A 153 2.37 -25.83 -1.32
CA VAL A 153 1.52 -26.86 -0.70
C VAL A 153 2.41 -28.01 -0.28
#